data_3cdb2482ea1964982bc963ca3fd3dd90
#
_entry.id   3cdb2482ea1964982bc963ca3fd3dd90
#
_cell.length_a   1.000
_cell.length_b   1.000
_cell.length_c   1.000
_cell.angle_alpha   90.00
_cell.angle_beta   90.00
_cell.angle_gamma   90.00
#
_symmetry.space_group_name_H-M   'P 1'
#
loop_
_entity.id
_entity.type
_entity.pdbx_description
1 polymer ?
#
loop_
_entity_poly.entity_id
_entity_poly.type
_entity_poly.pdbx_seq_one_letter_code
_entity_poly.pdbx_strand_id
1 'polypeptide(L)'
;IGLLGHDNHLYKDLWVQEHVEFRAAATGAEAGDAGAALRRVGLSDRLWSVPIERLSAGQRRRVAIASMLVGRPQLWLLDEPHAALDHESRELLDEILVEAVSSGATVVFASHERDLSKSVATRVVTLRGGRLMEDSGAA
;
A
#
# COMPACT_ATOMS: atom_id res chain seq x y z
N ILE A 1 -6.96 -2.58 -10.80
CA ILE A 1 -5.58 -2.13 -10.56
C ILE A 1 -5.57 -1.29 -9.29
N GLY A 2 -4.65 -1.58 -8.36
CA GLY A 2 -4.33 -0.76 -7.19
C GLY A 2 -3.08 0.08 -7.47
N LEU A 3 -3.15 1.37 -7.20
CA LEU A 3 -2.02 2.29 -7.36
C LEU A 3 -1.70 2.97 -6.03
N LEU A 4 -0.45 2.88 -5.60
CA LEU A 4 0.11 3.62 -4.49
C LEU A 4 1.30 4.43 -5.01
N GLY A 5 1.06 5.70 -5.33
CA GLY A 5 2.09 6.60 -5.80
C GLY A 5 2.89 7.25 -4.67
N HIS A 6 3.84 8.10 -5.03
CA HIS A 6 4.58 8.93 -4.09
C HIS A 6 3.63 9.82 -3.28
N ASP A 7 2.67 10.47 -3.95
CA ASP A 7 1.54 11.14 -3.31
C ASP A 7 0.47 10.11 -2.95
N ASN A 8 -0.01 10.16 -1.72
CA ASN A 8 -0.99 9.18 -1.22
C ASN A 8 -2.40 9.34 -1.82
N HIS A 9 -2.65 10.40 -2.61
CA HIS A 9 -3.95 10.72 -3.24
C HIS A 9 -5.15 10.67 -2.29
N LEU A 10 -4.98 11.21 -1.08
CA LEU A 10 -6.00 11.25 -0.05
C LEU A 10 -6.80 12.56 -0.10
N TYR A 11 -8.11 12.48 0.10
CA TYR A 11 -8.98 13.64 0.31
C TYR A 11 -8.79 14.14 1.74
N LYS A 12 -8.00 15.21 1.90
CA LYS A 12 -7.52 15.68 3.20
C LYS A 12 -8.63 16.15 4.14
N ASP A 13 -9.73 16.64 3.58
CA ASP A 13 -10.89 17.16 4.32
C ASP A 13 -11.81 16.06 4.87
N LEU A 14 -11.68 14.82 4.36
CA LEU A 14 -12.47 13.68 4.83
C LEU A 14 -11.86 13.09 6.10
N TRP A 15 -12.72 12.48 6.92
CA TRP A 15 -12.28 11.60 7.99
C TRP A 15 -11.69 10.32 7.42
N VAL A 16 -10.79 9.70 8.18
CA VAL A 16 -10.11 8.45 7.76
C VAL A 16 -11.11 7.39 7.31
N GLN A 17 -12.12 7.12 8.12
CA GLN A 17 -13.14 6.11 7.80
C GLN A 17 -13.94 6.47 6.55
N GLU A 18 -14.42 7.70 6.46
CA GLU A 18 -15.19 8.18 5.29
C GLU A 18 -14.41 8.03 3.98
N HIS A 19 -13.10 8.35 4.01
CA HIS A 19 -12.26 8.21 2.84
C HIS A 19 -12.15 6.75 2.37
N VAL A 20 -11.93 5.81 3.31
CA VAL A 20 -11.80 4.39 2.97
C VAL A 20 -13.15 3.80 2.56
N GLU A 21 -14.25 4.19 3.20
CA GLU A 21 -15.62 3.81 2.79
C GLU A 21 -15.97 4.34 1.39
N PHE A 22 -15.59 5.59 1.08
CA PHE A 22 -15.75 6.13 -0.27
C PHE A 22 -15.00 5.30 -1.32
N ARG A 23 -13.77 4.90 -1.01
CA ARG A 23 -12.97 4.02 -1.89
C ARG A 23 -13.58 2.63 -2.02
N ALA A 24 -14.10 2.06 -0.93
CA ALA A 24 -14.81 0.79 -0.92
C ALA A 24 -16.03 0.85 -1.87
N ALA A 25 -16.89 1.86 -1.69
CA ALA A 25 -18.07 2.07 -2.53
C ALA A 25 -17.71 2.22 -4.03
N ALA A 26 -16.64 2.98 -4.33
CA ALA A 26 -16.17 3.19 -5.71
C ALA A 26 -15.64 1.91 -6.38
N THR A 27 -15.26 0.89 -5.62
CA THR A 27 -14.75 -0.40 -6.12
C THR A 27 -15.79 -1.53 -6.01
N GLY A 28 -16.98 -1.26 -5.49
CA GLY A 28 -18.03 -2.25 -5.28
C GLY A 28 -17.78 -3.17 -4.07
N ALA A 29 -16.89 -2.77 -3.16
CA ALA A 29 -16.66 -3.48 -1.91
C ALA A 29 -17.77 -3.18 -0.88
N GLU A 30 -17.96 -4.06 0.09
CA GLU A 30 -18.96 -3.89 1.15
C GLU A 30 -18.50 -2.83 2.19
N ALA A 31 -19.47 -2.18 2.85
CA ALA A 31 -19.17 -1.14 3.85
C ALA A 31 -18.28 -1.63 5.01
N GLY A 32 -18.41 -2.91 5.40
CA GLY A 32 -17.57 -3.53 6.44
C GLY A 32 -16.10 -3.70 6.07
N ASP A 33 -15.77 -3.73 4.78
CA ASP A 33 -14.42 -3.93 4.29
C ASP A 33 -13.49 -2.76 4.65
N ALA A 34 -14.02 -1.54 4.77
CA ALA A 34 -13.23 -0.35 5.17
C ALA A 34 -12.62 -0.49 6.56
N GLY A 35 -13.42 -0.91 7.55
CA GLY A 35 -12.93 -1.14 8.91
C GLY A 35 -11.90 -2.27 8.98
N ALA A 36 -12.15 -3.36 8.26
CA ALA A 36 -11.19 -4.47 8.17
C ALA A 36 -9.85 -4.04 7.58
N ALA A 37 -9.87 -3.25 6.49
CA ALA A 37 -8.66 -2.72 5.86
C ALA A 37 -7.89 -1.76 6.78
N LEU A 38 -8.58 -0.88 7.50
CA LEU A 38 -7.94 0.03 8.46
C LEU A 38 -7.24 -0.72 9.60
N ARG A 39 -7.88 -1.77 10.15
CA ARG A 39 -7.25 -2.63 11.16
C ARG A 39 -6.07 -3.40 10.58
N ARG A 40 -6.19 -3.91 9.35
CA ARG A 40 -5.12 -4.67 8.69
C ARG A 40 -3.83 -3.89 8.52
N VAL A 41 -3.92 -2.56 8.36
CA VAL A 41 -2.75 -1.65 8.30
C VAL A 41 -2.34 -1.08 9.67
N GLY A 42 -2.87 -1.62 10.76
CA GLY A 42 -2.52 -1.20 12.12
C GLY A 42 -3.00 0.20 12.50
N LEU A 43 -4.04 0.73 11.87
CA LEU A 43 -4.66 2.00 12.27
C LEU A 43 -5.66 1.79 13.40
N SER A 44 -5.37 2.41 14.55
CA SER A 44 -6.24 2.37 15.73
C SER A 44 -7.61 3.00 15.44
N ASP A 45 -8.69 2.37 15.92
CA ASP A 45 -10.08 2.81 15.74
C ASP A 45 -10.31 4.27 16.16
N ARG A 46 -9.57 4.77 17.16
CA ARG A 46 -9.61 6.18 17.60
C ARG A 46 -9.20 7.18 16.51
N LEU A 47 -8.45 6.75 15.50
CA LEU A 47 -8.04 7.60 14.38
C LEU A 47 -9.07 7.66 13.27
N TRP A 48 -10.07 6.79 13.26
CA TRP A 48 -11.04 6.69 12.18
C TRP A 48 -11.91 7.95 12.04
N SER A 49 -12.19 8.63 13.16
CA SER A 49 -12.92 9.90 13.22
C SER A 49 -12.00 11.12 13.27
N VAL A 50 -10.78 11.01 12.73
CA VAL A 50 -9.83 12.12 12.62
C VAL A 50 -9.75 12.56 11.17
N PRO A 51 -9.79 13.87 10.85
CA PRO A 51 -9.52 14.36 9.51
C PRO A 51 -8.12 13.96 9.03
N ILE A 52 -8.02 13.53 7.76
CA ILE A 52 -6.76 13.02 7.17
C ILE A 52 -5.64 14.07 7.23
N GLU A 53 -5.97 15.36 7.11
CA GLU A 53 -4.98 16.44 7.23
C GLU A 53 -4.21 16.45 8.56
N ARG A 54 -4.82 15.95 9.65
CA ARG A 54 -4.23 15.90 11.00
C ARG A 54 -3.36 14.69 11.26
N LEU A 55 -3.31 13.76 10.33
CA LEU A 55 -2.51 12.56 10.48
C LEU A 55 -1.01 12.82 10.26
N SER A 56 -0.15 12.01 10.88
CA SER A 56 1.28 11.96 10.53
C SER A 56 1.48 11.41 9.11
N ALA A 57 2.67 11.58 8.54
CA ALA A 57 3.00 11.06 7.22
C ALA A 57 2.81 9.52 7.16
N GLY A 58 3.28 8.79 8.17
CA GLY A 58 3.12 7.33 8.26
C GLY A 58 1.66 6.90 8.41
N GLN A 59 0.86 7.63 9.21
CA GLN A 59 -0.57 7.37 9.31
C GLN A 59 -1.28 7.61 7.96
N ARG A 60 -0.96 8.69 7.25
CA ARG A 60 -1.49 8.93 5.89
C ARG A 60 -1.09 7.82 4.92
N ARG A 61 0.16 7.35 4.98
CA ARG A 61 0.61 6.23 4.14
C ARG A 61 -0.21 4.97 4.42
N ARG A 62 -0.47 4.64 5.68
CA ARG A 62 -1.31 3.50 6.06
C ARG A 62 -2.77 3.65 5.60
N VAL A 63 -3.35 4.85 5.66
CA VAL A 63 -4.69 5.12 5.09
C VAL A 63 -4.70 4.89 3.58
N ALA A 64 -3.67 5.31 2.85
CA ALA A 64 -3.56 5.09 1.40
C ALA A 64 -3.48 3.59 1.07
N ILE A 65 -2.71 2.82 1.84
CA ILE A 65 -2.63 1.36 1.69
C ILE A 65 -4.00 0.72 1.98
N ALA A 66 -4.68 1.08 3.08
CA ALA A 66 -6.02 0.59 3.39
C ALA A 66 -7.02 0.90 2.27
N SER A 67 -6.98 2.12 1.71
CA SER A 67 -7.82 2.54 0.59
C SER A 67 -7.59 1.73 -0.71
N MET A 68 -6.39 1.21 -0.89
CA MET A 68 -6.08 0.31 -2.00
C MET A 68 -6.58 -1.12 -1.69
N LEU A 69 -6.40 -1.59 -0.45
CA LEU A 69 -6.78 -2.95 -0.03
C LEU A 69 -8.27 -3.24 -0.20
N VAL A 70 -9.16 -2.27 0.10
CA VAL A 70 -10.61 -2.46 -0.01
C VAL A 70 -11.05 -2.84 -1.42
N GLY A 71 -10.32 -2.42 -2.46
CA GLY A 71 -10.62 -2.76 -3.85
C GLY A 71 -10.13 -4.14 -4.28
N ARG A 72 -9.40 -4.87 -3.43
CA ARG A 72 -8.83 -6.20 -3.71
C ARG A 72 -8.21 -6.30 -5.12
N PRO A 73 -7.27 -5.40 -5.49
CA PRO A 73 -6.76 -5.33 -6.85
C PRO A 73 -5.96 -6.59 -7.22
N GLN A 74 -6.11 -7.06 -8.46
CA GLN A 74 -5.30 -8.15 -9.00
C GLN A 74 -3.92 -7.71 -9.49
N LEU A 75 -3.76 -6.41 -9.79
CA LEU A 75 -2.47 -5.81 -10.13
C LEU A 75 -2.22 -4.62 -9.20
N TRP A 76 -1.10 -4.66 -8.51
CA TRP A 76 -0.63 -3.61 -7.60
C TRP A 76 0.56 -2.90 -8.22
N LEU A 77 0.50 -1.60 -8.31
CA LEU A 77 1.60 -0.75 -8.77
C LEU A 77 1.96 0.21 -7.63
N LEU A 78 3.15 0.04 -7.07
CA LEU A 78 3.56 0.73 -5.85
C LEU A 78 4.85 1.50 -6.08
N ASP A 79 4.84 2.78 -5.73
CA ASP A 79 6.02 3.64 -5.77
C ASP A 79 6.48 3.94 -4.34
N GLU A 80 7.70 3.51 -4.00
CA GLU A 80 8.29 3.62 -2.67
C GLU A 80 7.31 3.23 -1.54
N PRO A 81 6.76 2.00 -1.54
CA PRO A 81 5.66 1.63 -0.65
C PRO A 81 5.99 1.75 0.84
N HIS A 82 7.26 1.56 1.22
CA HIS A 82 7.75 1.63 2.59
C HIS A 82 8.07 3.05 3.08
N ALA A 83 8.00 4.06 2.19
CA ALA A 83 8.30 5.44 2.56
C ALA A 83 7.41 5.94 3.70
N ALA A 84 8.01 6.65 4.66
CA ALA A 84 7.38 7.21 5.87
C ALA A 84 6.81 6.19 6.87
N LEU A 85 6.98 4.89 6.65
CA LEU A 85 6.59 3.85 7.59
C LEU A 85 7.71 3.58 8.62
N ASP A 86 7.32 3.36 9.86
CA ASP A 86 8.18 2.80 10.90
C ASP A 86 8.43 1.30 10.68
N HIS A 87 9.32 0.70 11.46
CA HIS A 87 9.73 -0.69 11.27
C HIS A 87 8.54 -1.66 11.33
N GLU A 88 7.70 -1.55 12.34
CA GLU A 88 6.52 -2.41 12.52
C GLU A 88 5.54 -2.30 11.34
N SER A 89 5.30 -1.08 10.87
CA SER A 89 4.41 -0.84 9.71
C SER A 89 5.01 -1.34 8.40
N ARG A 90 6.35 -1.39 8.27
CA ARG A 90 7.04 -1.97 7.11
C ARG A 90 6.87 -3.49 7.08
N GLU A 91 7.11 -4.16 8.21
CA GLU A 91 6.90 -5.61 8.34
C GLU A 91 5.46 -6.00 8.02
N LEU A 92 4.50 -5.24 8.54
CA LEU A 92 3.08 -5.45 8.26
C LEU A 92 2.74 -5.26 6.76
N LEU A 93 3.35 -4.28 6.10
CA LEU A 93 3.19 -4.11 4.65
C LEU A 93 3.78 -5.30 3.88
N ASP A 94 4.96 -5.78 4.27
CA ASP A 94 5.59 -6.94 3.63
C ASP A 94 4.70 -8.19 3.73
N GLU A 95 4.09 -8.45 4.90
CA GLU A 95 3.09 -9.50 5.07
C GLU A 95 1.91 -9.33 4.12
N ILE A 96 1.38 -8.12 4.00
CA ILE A 96 0.26 -7.79 3.10
C ILE A 96 0.64 -8.07 1.64
N LEU A 97 1.85 -7.72 1.21
CA LEU A 97 2.33 -7.95 -0.14
C LEU A 97 2.47 -9.45 -0.43
N VAL A 98 3.03 -10.21 0.51
CA VAL A 98 3.17 -11.67 0.40
C VAL A 98 1.78 -12.34 0.33
N GLU A 99 0.84 -11.94 1.16
CA GLU A 99 -0.54 -12.45 1.12
C GLU A 99 -1.23 -12.14 -0.22
N ALA A 100 -1.04 -10.93 -0.75
CA ALA A 100 -1.61 -10.54 -2.04
C ALA A 100 -1.10 -11.46 -3.18
N VAL A 101 0.22 -11.68 -3.22
CA VAL A 101 0.84 -12.58 -4.22
C VAL A 101 0.35 -14.02 -4.03
N SER A 102 0.28 -14.52 -2.80
CA SER A 102 -0.21 -15.87 -2.48
C SER A 102 -1.68 -16.06 -2.87
N SER A 103 -2.46 -14.97 -2.87
CA SER A 103 -3.85 -14.96 -3.32
C SER A 103 -4.01 -14.78 -4.84
N GLY A 104 -2.92 -14.75 -5.59
CA GLY A 104 -2.91 -14.68 -7.04
C GLY A 104 -2.80 -13.27 -7.63
N ALA A 105 -2.59 -12.23 -6.81
CA ALA A 105 -2.33 -10.90 -7.32
C ALA A 105 -0.89 -10.77 -7.87
N THR A 106 -0.70 -9.88 -8.82
CA THR A 106 0.61 -9.43 -9.28
C THR A 106 0.98 -8.14 -8.58
N VAL A 107 2.15 -8.11 -7.95
CA VAL A 107 2.67 -6.92 -7.27
C VAL A 107 3.92 -6.43 -7.98
N VAL A 108 3.93 -5.18 -8.40
CA VAL A 108 5.09 -4.48 -8.97
C VAL A 108 5.36 -3.26 -8.10
N PHE A 109 6.57 -3.14 -7.57
CA PHE A 109 6.94 -1.95 -6.83
C PHE A 109 8.31 -1.42 -7.22
N ALA A 110 8.46 -0.09 -7.19
CA ALA A 110 9.73 0.59 -7.31
C ALA A 110 10.25 0.96 -5.92
N SER A 111 11.53 0.71 -5.65
CA SER A 111 12.20 1.13 -4.43
C SER A 111 13.68 1.38 -4.68
N HIS A 112 14.25 2.33 -3.96
CA HIS A 112 15.69 2.55 -3.92
C HIS A 112 16.36 1.73 -2.78
N GLU A 113 15.60 1.12 -1.90
CA GLU A 113 16.07 0.29 -0.78
C GLU A 113 16.28 -1.16 -1.26
N ARG A 114 17.52 -1.53 -1.61
CA ARG A 114 17.84 -2.83 -2.22
C ARG A 114 17.55 -4.04 -1.32
N ASP A 115 17.73 -3.90 -0.02
CA ASP A 115 17.59 -5.02 0.91
C ASP A 115 16.13 -5.40 1.14
N LEU A 116 15.23 -4.42 1.19
CA LEU A 116 13.78 -4.65 1.27
C LEU A 116 13.24 -5.35 0.01
N SER A 117 13.73 -4.95 -1.17
CA SER A 117 13.31 -5.56 -2.42
C SER A 117 13.62 -7.05 -2.49
N LYS A 118 14.75 -7.48 -1.90
CA LYS A 118 15.19 -8.88 -1.93
C LYS A 118 14.42 -9.80 -0.99
N SER A 119 13.86 -9.28 0.09
CA SER A 119 13.11 -10.09 1.07
C SER A 119 11.69 -10.43 0.62
N VAL A 120 11.08 -9.59 -0.22
CA VAL A 120 9.66 -9.70 -0.62
C VAL A 120 9.51 -10.05 -2.10
N ALA A 121 10.39 -9.53 -2.98
CA ALA A 121 10.28 -9.72 -4.43
C ALA A 121 10.82 -11.08 -4.89
N THR A 122 10.06 -11.75 -5.74
CA THR A 122 10.50 -12.98 -6.44
C THR A 122 11.39 -12.68 -7.64
N ARG A 123 11.31 -11.45 -8.17
CA ARG A 123 12.11 -10.97 -9.31
C ARG A 123 12.51 -9.52 -9.06
N VAL A 124 13.76 -9.20 -9.24
CA VAL A 124 14.30 -7.84 -9.08
C VAL A 124 14.92 -7.38 -10.39
N VAL A 125 14.51 -6.21 -10.85
CA VAL A 125 15.03 -5.55 -12.05
C VAL A 125 15.74 -4.27 -11.66
N THR A 126 17.01 -4.12 -11.99
CA THR A 126 17.80 -2.92 -11.69
C THR A 126 17.92 -2.04 -12.93
N LEU A 127 17.44 -0.79 -12.79
CA LEU A 127 17.53 0.24 -13.81
C LEU A 127 18.56 1.31 -13.42
N ARG A 128 19.42 1.74 -14.35
CA ARG A 128 20.33 2.86 -14.18
C ARG A 128 20.43 3.68 -15.46
N GLY A 129 20.19 4.99 -15.36
CA GLY A 129 20.24 5.88 -16.52
C GLY A 129 19.28 5.46 -17.65
N GLY A 130 18.09 4.95 -17.31
CA GLY A 130 17.09 4.48 -18.26
C GLY A 130 17.43 3.14 -18.95
N ARG A 131 18.46 2.42 -18.49
CA ARG A 131 18.87 1.13 -19.04
C ARG A 131 18.73 0.01 -18.01
N LEU A 132 18.35 -1.16 -18.49
CA LEU A 132 18.34 -2.39 -17.73
C LEU A 132 19.80 -2.80 -17.44
N MET A 133 20.14 -2.98 -16.17
CA MET A 133 21.48 -3.38 -15.71
C MET A 133 21.50 -4.82 -15.26
N GLU A 134 20.46 -5.25 -14.56
CA GLU A 134 20.37 -6.57 -13.95
C GLU A 134 18.92 -7.03 -13.89
N ASP A 135 18.68 -8.32 -14.11
CA ASP A 135 17.38 -8.98 -13.97
C ASP A 135 17.59 -10.33 -13.27
N SER A 136 17.18 -10.44 -12.01
CA SER A 136 17.37 -11.66 -11.20
C SER A 136 16.37 -12.78 -11.51
N GLY A 137 15.39 -12.53 -12.35
CA GLY A 137 14.31 -13.47 -12.67
C GLY A 137 14.39 -14.10 -14.05
N ALA A 138 15.43 -13.81 -14.81
CA ALA A 138 15.67 -14.45 -16.11
C ALA A 138 16.28 -15.84 -15.90
N ALA A 139 15.45 -16.83 -15.64
CA ALA A 139 15.79 -18.25 -15.82
C ALA A 139 14.89 -18.83 -16.89
#